data_87e8b094edcb35e91ac11080874ae007
#
_entry.id   87e8b094edcb35e91ac11080874ae007
#
_cell.length_a   1.000
_cell.length_b   1.000
_cell.length_c   1.000
_cell.angle_alpha   90.00
_cell.angle_beta   90.00
_cell.angle_gamma   90.00
#
_symmetry.space_group_name_H-M   'P 1'
#
loop_
_entity.id
_entity.type
_entity.pdbx_description
1 polymer ?
#
loop_
_entity_poly.entity_id
_entity_poly.type
_entity_poly.pdbx_seq_one_letter_code
_entity_poly.pdbx_strand_id
1 'polypeptide(L)'
;MPFRVQSAYTFRLDSAEVVIADIVRTLNEEANPRIEHLLLIGERAAGSKGKYAVGYFSRIAGPEETMQATEVLAAVRIGVSKSPAIIISVESEDGVKLGLIERTGPGQWRPTWKSASTTC
;
A
#
# COMPACT_ATOMS: atom_id res chain seq x y z
N MET A 1 3.64 17.21 -11.97
CA MET A 1 4.42 15.99 -12.22
C MET A 1 3.52 14.77 -12.14
N PRO A 2 3.54 13.91 -13.15
CA PRO A 2 2.71 12.72 -13.12
C PRO A 2 3.24 11.71 -12.12
N PHE A 3 2.33 10.91 -11.59
CA PHE A 3 2.70 9.77 -10.76
C PHE A 3 3.28 8.68 -11.64
N ARG A 4 4.20 7.93 -11.06
CA ARG A 4 4.83 6.79 -11.69
C ARG A 4 4.56 5.56 -10.82
N VAL A 5 4.15 4.47 -11.42
CA VAL A 5 3.98 3.21 -10.69
C VAL A 5 5.37 2.65 -10.39
N GLN A 6 5.70 2.52 -9.12
CA GLN A 6 6.95 1.94 -8.69
C GLN A 6 6.87 0.42 -8.63
N SER A 7 5.77 -0.09 -8.10
CA SER A 7 5.49 -1.51 -8.08
C SER A 7 3.99 -1.73 -8.06
N ALA A 8 3.55 -2.84 -8.61
CA ALA A 8 2.15 -3.21 -8.58
C ALA A 8 2.05 -4.73 -8.54
N TYR A 9 1.13 -5.22 -7.73
CA TYR A 9 0.86 -6.63 -7.56
C TYR A 9 -0.61 -6.89 -7.73
N THR A 10 -0.96 -8.01 -8.34
CA THR A 10 -2.34 -8.43 -8.44
C THR A 10 -2.50 -9.82 -7.87
N PHE A 11 -3.62 -10.07 -7.25
CA PHE A 11 -3.97 -11.41 -6.81
C PHE A 11 -5.48 -11.58 -6.85
N ARG A 12 -5.92 -12.82 -6.78
CA ARG A 12 -7.33 -13.14 -6.89
C ARG A 12 -7.88 -13.61 -5.55
N LEU A 13 -9.01 -13.00 -5.18
CA LEU A 13 -9.85 -13.51 -4.10
C LEU A 13 -11.09 -14.07 -4.77
N ASP A 14 -11.65 -15.13 -4.26
CA ASP A 14 -12.82 -15.84 -4.79
C ASP A 14 -13.53 -15.17 -5.97
N SER A 15 -14.22 -14.06 -5.74
CA SER A 15 -14.99 -13.36 -6.78
C SER A 15 -14.41 -11.98 -7.13
N ALA A 16 -13.21 -11.66 -6.66
CA ALA A 16 -12.60 -10.34 -6.87
C ALA A 16 -11.16 -10.45 -7.31
N GLU A 17 -10.74 -9.51 -8.14
CA GLU A 17 -9.33 -9.26 -8.42
C GLU A 17 -8.89 -8.08 -7.59
N VAL A 18 -7.75 -8.20 -6.94
CA VAL A 18 -7.17 -7.15 -6.09
C VAL A 18 -5.88 -6.66 -6.70
N VAL A 19 -5.72 -5.34 -6.75
CA VAL A 19 -4.46 -4.72 -7.13
C VAL A 19 -3.91 -3.92 -5.96
N ILE A 20 -2.62 -4.06 -5.73
CA ILE A 20 -1.89 -3.24 -4.76
C ILE A 20 -0.85 -2.49 -5.55
N ALA A 21 -0.88 -1.18 -5.52
CA ALA A 21 0.05 -0.36 -6.27
C ALA A 21 0.77 0.62 -5.37
N ASP A 22 2.08 0.68 -5.52
CA ASP A 22 2.92 1.69 -4.91
C ASP A 22 3.27 2.69 -5.99
N ILE A 23 2.82 3.91 -5.82
CA ILE A 23 2.93 4.97 -6.81
C ILE A 23 3.74 6.10 -6.21
N VAL A 24 4.64 6.66 -6.99
CA VAL A 24 5.51 7.72 -6.53
C VAL A 24 5.44 8.91 -7.46
N ARG A 25 5.55 10.09 -6.89
CA ARG A 25 5.65 11.34 -7.64
C ARG A 25 6.72 12.21 -7.00
N THR A 26 7.59 12.77 -7.83
CA THR A 26 8.59 13.72 -7.38
C THR A 26 8.06 15.12 -7.59
N LEU A 27 8.09 15.92 -6.54
CA LEU A 27 7.70 17.33 -6.60
C LEU A 27 8.98 18.15 -6.62
N ASN A 28 9.27 18.77 -7.76
CA ASN A 28 10.46 19.59 -7.90
C ASN A 28 10.22 20.97 -7.32
N GLU A 29 10.58 21.13 -6.06
CA GLU A 29 10.62 22.42 -5.43
C GLU A 29 12.11 22.77 -5.38
N GLU A 30 12.47 23.89 -5.95
CA GLU A 30 13.85 24.27 -6.25
C GLU A 30 14.93 23.81 -5.28
N ALA A 31 14.83 24.21 -4.01
CA ALA A 31 15.87 23.91 -3.02
C ALA A 31 15.56 22.66 -2.22
N ASN A 32 14.33 22.20 -2.24
CA ASN A 32 13.89 21.08 -1.40
C ASN A 32 13.04 20.09 -2.22
N PRO A 33 13.67 19.18 -2.94
CA PRO A 33 12.92 18.16 -3.66
C PRO A 33 12.11 17.32 -2.69
N ARG A 34 10.86 17.08 -3.03
CA ARG A 34 9.94 16.28 -2.21
C ARG A 34 9.44 15.11 -3.02
N ILE A 35 9.21 14.03 -2.32
CA ILE A 35 8.66 12.82 -2.91
C ILE A 35 7.33 12.50 -2.23
N GLU A 36 6.38 12.08 -3.04
CA GLU A 36 5.07 11.67 -2.57
C GLU A 36 4.86 10.21 -2.95
N HIS A 37 4.56 9.39 -1.95
CA HIS A 37 4.21 7.98 -2.16
C HIS A 37 2.73 7.77 -1.89
N LEU A 38 2.11 7.00 -2.77
CA LEU A 38 0.74 6.53 -2.57
C LEU A 38 0.74 5.02 -2.59
N LEU A 39 0.13 4.42 -1.58
CA LEU A 39 -0.16 3.00 -1.57
C LEU A 39 -1.66 2.84 -1.80
N LEU A 40 -2.02 2.17 -2.87
CA LEU A 40 -3.41 1.96 -3.26
C LEU A 40 -3.75 0.48 -3.24
N ILE A 41 -4.93 0.16 -2.71
CA ILE A 41 -5.50 -1.17 -2.81
C ILE A 41 -6.86 -1.02 -3.49
N GLY A 42 -7.02 -1.67 -4.62
CA GLY A 42 -8.26 -1.62 -5.38
C GLY A 42 -8.78 -3.01 -5.68
N GLU A 43 -10.07 -3.12 -5.94
CA GLU A 43 -10.73 -4.36 -6.29
C GLU A 43 -11.64 -4.17 -7.49
N ARG A 44 -11.81 -5.25 -8.23
CA ARG A 44 -12.87 -5.35 -9.26
C ARG A 44 -13.35 -6.79 -9.31
N ALA A 45 -14.53 -7.02 -9.88
CA ALA A 45 -15.04 -8.37 -10.02
C ALA A 45 -14.10 -9.22 -10.87
N ALA A 46 -13.88 -10.46 -10.46
CA ALA A 46 -13.01 -11.38 -11.20
C ALA A 46 -13.56 -11.58 -12.61
N GLY A 47 -12.66 -11.51 -13.59
CA GLY A 47 -13.05 -11.63 -15.00
C GLY A 47 -13.59 -10.34 -15.61
N SER A 48 -13.80 -9.30 -14.82
CA SER A 48 -14.26 -8.02 -15.32
C SER A 48 -13.10 -7.27 -15.99
N LYS A 49 -13.41 -6.51 -17.01
CA LYS A 49 -12.46 -5.59 -17.65
C LYS A 49 -12.71 -4.16 -17.19
N GLY A 50 -13.55 -3.99 -16.19
CA GLY A 50 -13.87 -2.66 -15.66
C GLY A 50 -12.77 -2.09 -14.82
N LYS A 51 -13.01 -0.89 -14.32
CA LYS A 51 -12.04 -0.20 -13.47
C LYS A 51 -12.00 -0.81 -12.08
N TYR A 52 -10.84 -0.74 -11.45
CA TYR A 52 -10.72 -1.07 -10.04
C TYR A 52 -11.34 0.04 -9.20
N ALA A 53 -12.04 -0.34 -8.15
CA ALA A 53 -12.52 0.60 -7.15
C ALA A 53 -11.51 0.66 -6.01
N VAL A 54 -11.11 1.85 -5.61
CA VAL A 54 -10.13 2.01 -4.53
C VAL A 54 -10.80 1.72 -3.19
N GLY A 55 -10.28 0.74 -2.46
CA GLY A 55 -10.75 0.36 -1.14
C GLY A 55 -9.91 0.90 -0.01
N TYR A 56 -8.68 1.30 -0.31
CA TYR A 56 -7.78 1.88 0.66
C TYR A 56 -6.70 2.67 -0.06
N PHE A 57 -6.32 3.81 0.49
CA PHE A 57 -5.09 4.45 0.04
C PHE A 57 -4.42 5.16 1.21
N SER A 58 -3.11 5.26 1.11
CA SER A 58 -2.29 5.96 2.09
C SER A 58 -1.33 6.86 1.32
N ARG A 59 -1.19 8.09 1.78
CA ARG A 59 -0.30 9.06 1.16
C ARG A 59 0.75 9.49 2.17
N ILE A 60 2.00 9.40 1.75
CA ILE A 60 3.14 9.86 2.54
C ILE A 60 3.93 10.81 1.66
N ALA A 61 4.19 12.00 2.17
CA ALA A 61 4.98 12.98 1.45
C ALA A 61 6.01 13.60 2.36
N GLY A 62 7.17 13.90 1.82
CA GLY A 62 8.22 14.50 2.60
C GLY A 62 9.45 14.82 1.78
N PRO A 63 10.47 15.43 2.41
CA PRO A 63 11.74 15.68 1.75
C PRO A 63 12.36 14.38 1.26
N GLU A 64 13.02 14.44 0.12
CA GLU A 64 13.65 13.26 -0.46
C GLU A 64 14.62 12.58 0.50
N GLU A 65 15.34 13.36 1.31
CA GLU A 65 16.33 12.84 2.24
C GLU A 65 15.76 11.98 3.36
N THR A 66 14.52 12.26 3.77
CA THR A 66 13.89 11.56 4.91
C THR A 66 12.73 10.70 4.47
N MET A 67 12.66 10.39 3.21
CA MET A 67 11.53 9.72 2.61
C MET A 67 11.26 8.35 3.18
N GLN A 68 9.99 8.08 3.46
CA GLN A 68 9.54 6.76 3.85
C GLN A 68 9.29 5.92 2.60
N ALA A 69 9.74 4.68 2.65
CA ALA A 69 9.47 3.72 1.58
C ALA A 69 8.52 2.66 2.12
N THR A 70 7.48 2.35 1.36
CA THR A 70 6.53 1.30 1.70
C THR A 70 6.71 0.14 0.75
N GLU A 71 6.82 -1.06 1.30
CA GLU A 71 6.98 -2.25 0.50
C GLU A 71 5.91 -3.28 0.88
N VAL A 72 5.31 -3.89 -0.12
CA VAL A 72 4.36 -4.98 0.09
C VAL A 72 5.15 -6.27 0.24
N LEU A 73 5.04 -6.90 1.40
CA LEU A 73 5.79 -8.11 1.69
C LEU A 73 5.03 -9.38 1.32
N ALA A 74 3.74 -9.42 1.61
CA ALA A 74 2.95 -10.62 1.37
C ALA A 74 1.46 -10.33 1.40
N ALA A 75 0.70 -11.19 0.73
CA ALA A 75 -0.75 -11.24 0.86
C ALA A 75 -1.07 -12.57 1.55
N VAL A 76 -1.84 -12.52 2.64
CA VAL A 76 -2.11 -13.68 3.49
C VAL A 76 -3.57 -13.73 3.88
N ARG A 77 -3.96 -14.83 4.48
CA ARG A 77 -5.28 -14.95 5.13
C ARG A 77 -5.04 -15.18 6.61
N ILE A 78 -5.76 -14.45 7.45
CA ILE A 78 -5.54 -14.48 8.89
C ILE A 78 -6.81 -14.82 9.65
N GLY A 79 -6.61 -15.41 10.84
CA GLY A 79 -7.67 -15.72 11.77
C GLY A 79 -8.51 -16.91 11.36
N VAL A 80 -9.49 -17.21 12.19
CA VAL A 80 -10.42 -18.32 11.95
C VAL A 80 -11.27 -18.03 10.70
N SER A 81 -11.63 -16.78 10.50
CA SER A 81 -12.42 -16.36 9.34
C SER A 81 -11.62 -16.31 8.05
N LYS A 82 -10.30 -16.48 8.13
CA LYS A 82 -9.40 -16.42 6.97
C LYS A 82 -9.56 -15.14 6.16
N SER A 83 -9.61 -14.02 6.86
CA SER A 83 -9.72 -12.70 6.23
C SER A 83 -8.47 -12.38 5.41
N PRO A 84 -8.64 -11.96 4.17
CA PRO A 84 -7.49 -11.54 3.36
C PRO A 84 -6.81 -10.33 4.00
N ALA A 85 -5.49 -10.34 3.99
CA ALA A 85 -4.71 -9.26 4.57
C ALA A 85 -3.42 -9.06 3.80
N ILE A 86 -2.89 -7.86 3.87
CA ILE A 86 -1.65 -7.48 3.22
C ILE A 86 -0.68 -7.06 4.29
N ILE A 87 0.52 -7.64 4.26
CA ILE A 87 1.60 -7.26 5.15
C ILE A 87 2.50 -6.29 4.42
N ILE A 88 2.74 -5.14 5.02
CA ILE A 88 3.61 -4.12 4.46
C ILE A 88 4.73 -3.79 5.42
N SER A 89 5.84 -3.30 4.89
CA SER A 89 6.88 -2.68 5.70
C SER A 89 6.96 -1.21 5.31
N VAL A 90 7.18 -0.36 6.31
CA VAL A 90 7.38 1.08 6.09
C VAL A 90 8.74 1.43 6.67
N GLU A 91 9.64 1.88 5.81
CA GLU A 91 10.98 2.27 6.20
C GLU A 91 11.09 3.78 6.30
N SER A 92 11.66 4.26 7.38
CA SER A 92 11.85 5.69 7.64
C SER A 92 13.15 5.89 8.42
N GLU A 93 13.47 7.14 8.73
CA GLU A 93 14.62 7.45 9.57
C GLU A 93 14.60 6.72 10.91
N ASP A 94 13.39 6.51 11.45
CA ASP A 94 13.21 5.89 12.76
C ASP A 94 13.34 4.36 12.73
N GLY A 95 13.53 3.79 11.55
CA GLY A 95 13.64 2.34 11.39
C GLY A 95 12.52 1.77 10.54
N VAL A 96 12.26 0.49 10.73
CA VAL A 96 11.27 -0.24 9.94
C VAL A 96 10.07 -0.60 10.81
N LYS A 97 8.88 -0.33 10.31
CA LYS A 97 7.62 -0.75 10.93
C LYS A 97 6.92 -1.73 10.01
N LEU A 98 6.29 -2.72 10.61
CA LEU A 98 5.42 -3.64 9.87
C LEU A 98 3.98 -3.21 10.08
N GLY A 99 3.18 -3.36 9.05
CA GLY A 99 1.76 -3.04 9.13
C GLY A 99 0.94 -4.17 8.54
N LEU A 100 -0.30 -4.28 9.00
CA LEU A 100 -1.25 -5.24 8.49
C LEU A 100 -2.49 -4.49 8.03
N ILE A 101 -2.88 -4.71 6.78
CA ILE A 101 -4.07 -4.08 6.21
C ILE A 101 -5.02 -5.21 5.86
N GLU A 102 -6.18 -5.25 6.54
CA GLU A 102 -7.16 -6.32 6.37
C GLU A 102 -8.34 -5.88 5.51
N ARG A 103 -8.86 -6.83 4.75
CA ARG A 103 -10.11 -6.63 4.01
C ARG A 103 -11.26 -6.81 4.99
N THR A 104 -12.01 -5.76 5.22
CA THR A 104 -13.13 -5.76 6.17
C THR A 104 -14.47 -6.04 5.50
N GLY A 105 -14.49 -6.00 4.18
CA GLY A 105 -15.68 -6.28 3.39
C GLY A 105 -15.35 -6.09 1.92
N PRO A 106 -16.29 -6.37 1.00
CA PRO A 106 -16.05 -6.17 -0.42
C PRO A 106 -15.66 -4.73 -0.71
N GLY A 107 -14.49 -4.55 -1.32
CA GLY A 107 -13.97 -3.22 -1.65
C GLY A 107 -13.55 -2.38 -0.46
N GLN A 108 -13.45 -2.97 0.72
CA GLN A 108 -13.09 -2.23 1.94
C GLN A 108 -11.88 -2.85 2.61
N TRP A 109 -10.86 -2.02 2.79
CA TRP A 109 -9.60 -2.41 3.43
C TRP A 109 -9.26 -1.39 4.49
N ARG A 110 -8.65 -1.83 5.60
CA ARG A 110 -8.24 -0.91 6.65
C ARG A 110 -7.03 -1.45 7.39
N PRO A 111 -6.15 -0.56 7.87
CA PRO A 111 -5.04 -0.99 8.72
C PRO A 111 -5.60 -1.44 10.07
N THR A 112 -5.17 -2.62 10.51
CA THR A 112 -5.64 -3.21 11.77
C THR A 112 -4.52 -3.42 12.76
N TRP A 113 -3.26 -3.36 12.33
CA TRP A 113 -2.13 -3.59 13.22
C TRP A 113 -0.89 -2.91 12.68
N LYS A 114 -0.06 -2.46 13.59
CA LYS A 114 1.21 -1.84 13.26
C LYS A 114 2.22 -2.18 14.36
N SER A 115 3.42 -2.57 13.96
CA SER A 115 4.48 -2.85 14.92
C SER A 115 5.13 -1.55 15.40
N ALA A 116 5.88 -1.66 16.49
CA ALA A 116 6.78 -0.59 16.88
C ALA A 116 7.93 -0.52 15.88
N SER A 117 8.59 0.65 15.80
CA SER A 117 9.76 0.77 14.95
C SER A 117 10.90 -0.10 15.46
N THR A 118 11.59 -0.75 14.53
CA THR A 118 12.81 -1.47 14.85
C THR A 118 13.99 -0.76 14.21
N THR A 119 15.02 -0.49 15.00
CA THR A 119 16.25 0.10 14.51
C THR A 119 17.37 -0.91 14.68
N CYS A 120 18.26 -0.96 13.72
CA CYS A 120 19.44 -1.80 13.79
C CYS A 120 20.57 -1.12 14.53
#